data_0ed33ac9a5644e2ee2c06e0240bda273
#
_entry.id   0ed33ac9a5644e2ee2c06e0240bda273
#
_cell.length_a   1.000
_cell.length_b   1.000
_cell.length_c   1.000
_cell.angle_alpha   90.00
_cell.angle_beta   90.00
_cell.angle_gamma   90.00
#
_symmetry.space_group_name_H-M   'P 1'
#
loop_
_entity.id
_entity.type
_entity.pdbx_description
1 polymer ?
#
loop_
_entity_poly.entity_id
_entity_poly.type
_entity_poly.pdbx_seq_one_letter_code
_entity_poly.pdbx_strand_id
1 'polypeptide(L)'
;MKKTLILIITMMFLCSCSEEYKAKKFIDNLDSQSEYLFHKIDEASAYVYYEQNDVYYKYDIRKKGDVKIFQLDSEVHLYLCDNCHLGNGDVFYRDDMGSVFRHNLITNEESRLFNDKYVFMGCYNRHLMFFYKDYTGRLDTRFVDYNANTLESKNVDFYNIEEDY
;
A
#
# COMPACT_ATOMS: atom_id res chain seq x y z
N MET A 1 -6.75 42.72 -7.23
CA MET A 1 -6.60 41.51 -6.40
C MET A 1 -7.50 40.33 -6.82
N LYS A 2 -8.83 40.48 -6.98
CA LYS A 2 -9.71 39.34 -7.37
C LYS A 2 -9.35 38.69 -8.72
N LYS A 3 -8.99 39.47 -9.75
CA LYS A 3 -8.62 38.95 -11.08
C LYS A 3 -7.31 38.15 -11.06
N THR A 4 -6.34 38.58 -10.25
CA THR A 4 -5.04 37.85 -10.09
C THR A 4 -5.24 36.53 -9.36
N LEU A 5 -6.10 36.49 -8.34
CA LEU A 5 -6.42 35.29 -7.60
C LEU A 5 -7.11 34.22 -8.50
N ILE A 6 -8.08 34.67 -9.33
CA ILE A 6 -8.79 33.78 -10.29
C ILE A 6 -7.79 33.22 -11.30
N LEU A 7 -6.87 34.02 -11.81
CA LEU A 7 -5.87 33.56 -12.78
C LEU A 7 -4.94 32.50 -12.18
N ILE A 8 -4.50 32.67 -10.92
CA ILE A 8 -3.66 31.70 -10.22
C ILE A 8 -4.41 30.37 -10.01
N ILE A 9 -5.67 30.43 -9.57
CA ILE A 9 -6.50 29.23 -9.38
C ILE A 9 -6.71 28.50 -10.71
N THR A 10 -6.99 29.22 -11.79
CA THR A 10 -7.17 28.63 -13.14
C THR A 10 -5.89 27.97 -13.65
N MET A 11 -4.72 28.60 -13.44
CA MET A 11 -3.43 28.01 -13.77
C MET A 11 -3.13 26.73 -12.99
N MET A 12 -3.44 26.68 -11.70
CA MET A 12 -3.29 25.48 -10.87
C MET A 12 -4.14 24.31 -11.40
N PHE A 13 -5.41 24.57 -11.76
CA PHE A 13 -6.28 23.54 -12.35
C PHE A 13 -5.76 23.04 -13.71
N LEU A 14 -5.27 23.92 -14.55
CA LEU A 14 -4.70 23.51 -15.86
C LEU A 14 -3.41 22.70 -15.72
N CYS A 15 -2.56 23.01 -14.73
CA CYS A 15 -1.35 22.23 -14.45
C CYS A 15 -1.68 20.82 -13.95
N SER A 16 -2.60 20.71 -12.99
CA SER A 16 -3.07 19.45 -12.45
C SER A 16 -3.68 18.56 -13.54
N CYS A 17 -4.57 19.09 -14.38
CA CYS A 17 -5.11 18.35 -15.53
C CYS A 17 -4.01 17.87 -16.51
N SER A 18 -2.93 18.64 -16.68
CA SER A 18 -1.80 18.23 -17.52
C SER A 18 -0.98 17.10 -16.90
N GLU A 19 -0.82 17.07 -15.59
CA GLU A 19 -0.08 16.02 -14.88
C GLU A 19 -0.89 14.73 -14.82
N GLU A 20 -2.19 14.80 -14.60
CA GLU A 20 -3.10 13.65 -14.69
C GLU A 20 -3.06 12.99 -16.07
N TYR A 21 -3.08 13.79 -17.14
CA TYR A 21 -2.95 13.27 -18.49
C TYR A 21 -1.61 12.56 -18.71
N LYS A 22 -0.50 13.13 -18.20
CA LYS A 22 0.82 12.52 -18.29
C LYS A 22 0.91 11.24 -17.46
N ALA A 23 0.31 11.23 -16.24
CA ALA A 23 0.22 10.04 -15.41
C ALA A 23 -0.50 8.91 -16.16
N LYS A 24 -1.69 9.20 -16.69
CA LYS A 24 -2.45 8.23 -17.47
C LYS A 24 -1.64 7.70 -18.65
N LYS A 25 -1.00 8.58 -19.41
CA LYS A 25 -0.17 8.17 -20.55
C LYS A 25 1.00 7.28 -20.12
N PHE A 26 1.60 7.52 -18.96
CA PHE A 26 2.66 6.67 -18.41
C PHE A 26 2.10 5.30 -18.03
N ILE A 27 0.96 5.26 -17.31
CA ILE A 27 0.29 4.02 -16.90
C ILE A 27 -0.09 3.17 -18.12
N ASP A 28 -0.67 3.79 -19.14
CA ASP A 28 -1.08 3.10 -20.38
C ASP A 28 0.12 2.51 -21.17
N ASN A 29 1.35 2.93 -20.87
CA ASN A 29 2.58 2.45 -21.51
C ASN A 29 3.48 1.66 -20.57
N LEU A 30 3.01 1.29 -19.37
CA LEU A 30 3.76 0.38 -18.50
C LEU A 30 4.01 -0.95 -19.21
N ASP A 31 5.17 -1.54 -18.93
CA ASP A 31 5.52 -2.87 -19.42
C ASP A 31 4.51 -3.92 -18.91
N SER A 32 4.30 -4.98 -19.68
CA SER A 32 3.41 -6.10 -19.31
C SER A 32 3.84 -6.85 -18.04
N GLN A 33 5.06 -6.65 -17.58
CA GLN A 33 5.61 -7.18 -16.33
C GLN A 33 5.51 -6.18 -15.17
N SER A 34 4.91 -5.01 -15.42
CA SER A 34 4.75 -3.95 -14.42
C SER A 34 3.30 -3.87 -13.98
N GLU A 35 3.09 -3.74 -12.68
CA GLU A 35 1.77 -3.52 -12.08
C GLU A 35 1.64 -2.08 -11.60
N TYR A 36 0.61 -1.38 -12.11
CA TYR A 36 0.24 -0.06 -11.60
C TYR A 36 -0.37 -0.21 -10.21
N LEU A 37 0.09 0.59 -9.26
CA LEU A 37 -0.41 0.60 -7.88
C LEU A 37 -1.35 1.78 -7.65
N PHE A 38 -0.82 2.99 -7.69
CA PHE A 38 -1.57 4.23 -7.53
C PHE A 38 -0.76 5.41 -8.05
N HIS A 39 -1.37 6.59 -8.10
CA HIS A 39 -0.64 7.84 -8.33
C HIS A 39 -1.04 8.90 -7.31
N LYS A 40 -0.14 9.85 -7.08
CA LYS A 40 -0.33 10.99 -6.20
C LYS A 40 0.10 12.25 -6.93
N ILE A 41 -0.85 13.16 -7.14
CA ILE A 41 -0.62 14.45 -7.79
C ILE A 41 -1.14 15.54 -6.87
N ASP A 42 -0.23 16.39 -6.38
CA ASP A 42 -0.52 17.55 -5.55
C ASP A 42 0.47 18.69 -5.87
N GLU A 43 0.41 19.80 -5.16
CA GLU A 43 1.31 20.95 -5.38
C GLU A 43 2.78 20.59 -5.21
N ALA A 44 3.10 19.70 -4.26
CA ALA A 44 4.46 19.31 -3.92
C ALA A 44 4.98 18.15 -4.77
N SER A 45 4.09 17.25 -5.20
CA SER A 45 4.46 15.99 -5.82
C SER A 45 3.57 15.59 -7.00
N ALA A 46 4.17 14.91 -7.97
CA ALA A 46 3.45 14.31 -9.09
C ALA A 46 4.13 12.97 -9.46
N TYR A 47 3.69 11.89 -8.79
CA TYR A 47 4.28 10.57 -8.91
C TYR A 47 3.27 9.51 -9.32
N VAL A 48 3.71 8.57 -10.16
CA VAL A 48 3.05 7.27 -10.38
C VAL A 48 3.86 6.20 -9.66
N TYR A 49 3.20 5.38 -8.87
CA TYR A 49 3.80 4.26 -8.15
C TYR A 49 3.43 2.96 -8.86
N TYR A 50 4.43 2.11 -9.08
CA TYR A 50 4.26 0.84 -9.76
C TYR A 50 5.26 -0.19 -9.25
N GLU A 51 4.97 -1.46 -9.47
CA GLU A 51 5.83 -2.60 -9.16
C GLU A 51 6.31 -3.24 -10.46
N GLN A 52 7.54 -3.72 -10.48
CA GLN A 52 8.10 -4.53 -11.57
C GLN A 52 9.11 -5.51 -11.00
N ASN A 53 8.85 -6.82 -11.16
CA ASN A 53 9.73 -7.90 -10.70
C ASN A 53 10.09 -7.78 -9.20
N ASP A 54 9.11 -7.65 -8.33
CA ASP A 54 9.25 -7.47 -6.88
C ASP A 54 10.02 -6.21 -6.46
N VAL A 55 10.16 -5.24 -7.36
CA VAL A 55 10.78 -3.94 -7.09
C VAL A 55 9.74 -2.84 -7.22
N TYR A 56 9.61 -2.03 -6.20
CA TYR A 56 8.69 -0.91 -6.15
C TYR A 56 9.37 0.38 -6.60
N TYR A 57 8.72 1.08 -7.50
CA TYR A 57 9.21 2.30 -8.11
C TYR A 57 8.22 3.45 -7.95
N LYS A 58 8.75 4.68 -7.99
CA LYS A 58 7.96 5.87 -8.29
C LYS A 58 8.52 6.57 -9.52
N TYR A 59 7.64 6.88 -10.47
CA TYR A 59 7.97 7.70 -11.62
C TYR A 59 7.60 9.15 -11.35
N ASP A 60 8.58 10.06 -11.43
CA ASP A 60 8.36 11.49 -11.30
C ASP A 60 7.87 12.05 -12.64
N ILE A 61 6.58 12.42 -12.70
CA ILE A 61 5.93 12.92 -13.93
C ILE A 61 6.56 14.25 -14.39
N ARG A 62 7.05 15.06 -13.45
CA ARG A 62 7.63 16.38 -13.75
C ARG A 62 9.04 16.24 -14.29
N LYS A 63 9.85 15.38 -13.68
CA LYS A 63 11.26 15.14 -14.04
C LYS A 63 11.45 14.06 -15.09
N LYS A 64 10.42 13.23 -15.34
CA LYS A 64 10.45 12.08 -16.26
C LYS A 64 11.54 11.07 -15.92
N GLY A 65 11.56 10.63 -14.68
CA GLY A 65 12.55 9.65 -14.21
C GLY A 65 11.99 8.73 -13.14
N ASP A 66 12.48 7.49 -13.15
CA ASP A 66 12.13 6.48 -12.15
C ASP A 66 13.06 6.56 -10.95
N VAL A 67 12.50 6.33 -9.78
CA VAL A 67 13.23 6.17 -8.54
C VAL A 67 12.81 4.85 -7.91
N LYS A 68 13.76 3.94 -7.73
CA LYS A 68 13.55 2.73 -6.94
C LYS A 68 13.29 3.11 -5.49
N ILE A 69 12.21 2.59 -4.91
CA ILE A 69 11.83 2.86 -3.52
C ILE A 69 12.22 1.68 -2.64
N PHE A 70 11.78 0.49 -3.03
CA PHE A 70 11.83 -0.70 -2.19
C PHE A 70 11.96 -1.94 -3.07
N GLN A 71 12.65 -2.96 -2.57
CA GLN A 71 12.75 -4.24 -3.24
C GLN A 71 12.45 -5.34 -2.22
N LEU A 72 11.54 -6.24 -2.58
CA LEU A 72 11.34 -7.47 -1.86
C LEU A 72 12.45 -8.45 -2.21
N ASP A 73 12.99 -9.15 -1.22
CA ASP A 73 13.84 -10.30 -1.47
C ASP A 73 13.00 -11.45 -2.01
N SER A 74 13.59 -12.29 -2.86
CA SER A 74 12.91 -13.41 -3.53
C SER A 74 12.30 -14.46 -2.59
N GLU A 75 12.66 -14.44 -1.32
CA GLU A 75 12.13 -15.33 -0.27
C GLU A 75 10.93 -14.73 0.49
N VAL A 76 10.60 -13.47 0.23
CA VAL A 76 9.51 -12.77 0.89
C VAL A 76 8.19 -13.05 0.17
N HIS A 77 7.24 -13.63 0.89
CA HIS A 77 5.88 -13.81 0.39
C HIS A 77 5.07 -12.52 0.61
N LEU A 78 4.78 -11.84 -0.48
CA LEU A 78 3.88 -10.71 -0.49
C LEU A 78 2.44 -11.21 -0.36
N TYR A 79 1.78 -10.88 0.72
CA TYR A 79 0.36 -11.09 0.86
C TYR A 79 -0.38 -9.87 0.29
N LEU A 80 -0.54 -9.90 -1.04
CA LEU A 80 -1.39 -8.95 -1.72
C LEU A 80 -2.84 -9.42 -1.61
N CYS A 81 -3.61 -8.72 -0.85
CA CYS A 81 -5.02 -8.65 -1.16
C CYS A 81 -5.17 -7.77 -2.40
N ASP A 82 -6.03 -8.17 -3.33
CA ASP A 82 -6.38 -7.37 -4.52
C ASP A 82 -6.86 -5.94 -4.19
N ASN A 83 -7.00 -5.62 -2.93
CA ASN A 83 -7.44 -4.34 -2.39
C ASN A 83 -6.53 -3.78 -1.27
N CYS A 84 -5.36 -4.35 -0.99
CA CYS A 84 -4.44 -3.83 0.04
C CYS A 84 -3.45 -2.79 -0.50
N HIS A 85 -3.40 -2.56 -1.80
CA HIS A 85 -2.66 -1.47 -2.40
C HIS A 85 -3.47 -0.18 -2.31
N LEU A 86 -3.20 0.69 -1.30
CA LEU A 86 -4.41 1.36 -1.15
C LEU A 86 -4.16 2.76 -0.72
N GLY A 87 -4.32 3.62 -1.61
CA GLY A 87 -4.47 5.04 -1.46
C GLY A 87 -3.58 5.77 -0.44
N ASN A 88 -3.11 5.08 0.57
CA ASN A 88 -2.16 5.53 1.58
C ASN A 88 -0.72 5.06 1.31
N GLY A 89 -0.49 4.22 0.28
CA GLY A 89 0.83 3.77 -0.15
C GLY A 89 1.44 2.64 0.67
N ASP A 90 0.65 1.92 1.47
CA ASP A 90 1.17 0.84 2.30
C ASP A 90 1.27 -0.48 1.53
N VAL A 91 2.39 -1.17 1.70
CA VAL A 91 2.66 -2.54 1.25
C VAL A 91 2.89 -3.40 2.48
N PHE A 92 2.24 -4.57 2.51
CA PHE A 92 2.38 -5.53 3.61
C PHE A 92 3.10 -6.76 3.09
N TYR A 93 4.09 -7.24 3.81
CA TYR A 93 4.88 -8.40 3.43
C TYR A 93 5.34 -9.19 4.65
N ARG A 94 5.82 -10.40 4.39
CA ARG A 94 6.35 -11.30 5.41
C ARG A 94 7.80 -11.63 5.09
N ASP A 95 8.69 -11.52 6.07
CA ASP A 95 10.08 -11.93 5.92
C ASP A 95 10.23 -13.47 5.97
N ASP A 96 11.43 -13.96 5.68
CA ASP A 96 11.81 -15.37 5.74
C ASP A 96 11.65 -15.99 7.13
N MET A 97 11.74 -15.16 8.18
CA MET A 97 11.52 -15.55 9.58
C MET A 97 10.03 -15.58 9.96
N GLY A 98 9.14 -15.16 9.06
CA GLY A 98 7.70 -15.17 9.25
C GLY A 98 7.11 -13.94 9.94
N SER A 99 7.91 -12.91 10.20
CA SER A 99 7.41 -11.65 10.74
C SER A 99 6.70 -10.83 9.66
N VAL A 100 5.64 -10.12 10.04
CA VAL A 100 4.85 -9.30 9.14
C VAL A 100 5.26 -7.84 9.28
N PHE A 101 5.50 -7.21 8.15
CA PHE A 101 5.91 -5.82 8.04
C PHE A 101 4.92 -5.01 7.22
N ARG A 102 4.89 -3.72 7.50
CA ARG A 102 4.28 -2.68 6.69
C ARG A 102 5.37 -1.75 6.19
N HIS A 103 5.42 -1.52 4.89
CA HIS A 103 6.28 -0.50 4.27
C HIS A 103 5.42 0.54 3.57
N ASN A 104 5.61 1.81 3.88
CA ASN A 104 4.89 2.89 3.20
C ASN A 104 5.72 3.45 2.05
N LEU A 105 5.25 3.27 0.81
CA LEU A 105 5.96 3.70 -0.41
C LEU A 105 6.08 5.22 -0.55
N ILE A 106 5.23 5.99 0.13
CA ILE A 106 5.24 7.46 0.07
C ILE A 106 6.28 8.04 1.02
N THR A 107 6.27 7.59 2.29
CA THR A 107 7.17 8.08 3.34
C THR A 107 8.49 7.31 3.40
N ASN A 108 8.52 6.12 2.79
CA ASN A 108 9.63 5.16 2.87
C ASN A 108 9.88 4.66 4.31
N GLU A 109 8.83 4.64 5.12
CA GLU A 109 8.87 4.13 6.49
C GLU A 109 8.47 2.66 6.53
N GLU A 110 9.18 1.90 7.34
CA GLU A 110 8.91 0.49 7.59
C GLU A 110 8.60 0.26 9.06
N SER A 111 7.63 -0.61 9.33
CA SER A 111 7.27 -1.02 10.68
C SER A 111 6.94 -2.52 10.73
N ARG A 112 7.47 -3.21 11.74
CA ARG A 112 7.07 -4.57 12.05
C ARG A 112 5.73 -4.56 12.76
N LEU A 113 4.75 -5.26 12.22
CA LEU A 113 3.41 -5.37 12.79
C LEU A 113 3.29 -6.57 13.72
N PHE A 114 3.73 -7.74 13.23
CA PHE A 114 3.60 -9.01 13.94
C PHE A 114 4.87 -9.84 13.85
N ASN A 115 5.10 -10.67 14.84
CA ASN A 115 6.20 -11.64 14.84
C ASN A 115 5.75 -12.97 14.17
N ASP A 116 6.65 -13.94 14.11
CA ASP A 116 6.49 -15.27 13.53
C ASP A 116 5.37 -16.13 14.15
N LYS A 117 4.83 -15.72 15.30
CA LYS A 117 3.70 -16.39 15.95
C LYS A 117 2.35 -16.09 15.32
N TYR A 118 2.29 -15.13 14.41
CA TYR A 118 1.06 -14.77 13.72
C TYR A 118 1.06 -15.32 12.30
N VAL A 119 0.01 -16.04 11.96
CA VAL A 119 -0.18 -16.62 10.63
C VAL A 119 -1.25 -15.84 9.89
N PHE A 120 -0.89 -15.27 8.75
CA PHE A 120 -1.82 -14.58 7.88
C PHE A 120 -2.84 -15.55 7.30
N MET A 121 -4.12 -15.21 7.41
CA MET A 121 -5.23 -16.03 6.94
C MET A 121 -5.94 -15.44 5.72
N GLY A 122 -5.92 -14.13 5.58
CA GLY A 122 -6.57 -13.46 4.47
C GLY A 122 -6.80 -11.99 4.76
N CYS A 123 -7.46 -11.35 3.81
CA CYS A 123 -7.81 -9.95 3.88
C CYS A 123 -9.22 -9.74 3.30
N TYR A 124 -9.95 -8.86 3.93
CA TYR A 124 -11.26 -8.44 3.48
C TYR A 124 -11.49 -6.96 3.82
N ASN A 125 -11.94 -6.16 2.86
CA ASN A 125 -12.21 -4.73 3.05
C ASN A 125 -11.11 -3.95 3.78
N ARG A 126 -9.83 -4.24 3.45
CA ARG A 126 -8.65 -3.64 4.09
C ARG A 126 -8.40 -4.08 5.54
N HIS A 127 -9.05 -5.14 5.96
CA HIS A 127 -8.75 -5.81 7.21
C HIS A 127 -7.86 -7.02 6.92
N LEU A 128 -6.70 -7.06 7.55
CA LEU A 128 -5.76 -8.18 7.50
C LEU A 128 -6.02 -9.08 8.71
N MET A 129 -6.31 -10.34 8.46
CA MET A 129 -6.62 -11.30 9.53
C MET A 129 -5.44 -12.23 9.80
N PHE A 130 -5.07 -12.34 11.07
CA PHE A 130 -3.95 -13.17 11.53
C PHE A 130 -4.39 -14.06 12.69
N PHE A 131 -4.14 -15.37 12.58
CA PHE A 131 -4.28 -16.28 13.70
C PHE A 131 -3.01 -16.33 14.53
N TYR A 132 -3.18 -16.36 15.85
CA TYR A 132 -2.07 -16.61 16.75
C TYR A 132 -1.73 -18.11 16.76
N LYS A 133 -0.45 -18.41 16.68
CA LYS A 133 0.11 -19.75 16.76
C LYS A 133 0.79 -19.94 18.11
N ASP A 134 0.32 -20.91 18.88
CA ASP A 134 0.91 -21.21 20.19
C ASP A 134 2.30 -21.85 20.05
N TYR A 135 2.96 -22.11 21.19
CA TYR A 135 4.28 -22.73 21.23
C TYR A 135 4.29 -24.20 20.72
N THR A 136 3.13 -24.84 20.60
CA THR A 136 3.00 -26.18 20.01
C THR A 136 2.76 -26.15 18.50
N GLY A 137 2.59 -24.95 17.94
CA GLY A 137 2.27 -24.76 16.53
C GLY A 137 0.78 -24.88 16.20
N ARG A 138 -0.10 -24.95 17.20
CA ARG A 138 -1.56 -24.96 16.99
C ARG A 138 -2.07 -23.53 16.85
N LEU A 139 -3.01 -23.34 15.93
CA LEU A 139 -3.71 -22.07 15.80
C LEU A 139 -4.68 -21.88 16.95
N ASP A 140 -4.67 -20.70 17.55
CA ASP A 140 -5.66 -20.28 18.55
C ASP A 140 -7.01 -20.02 17.86
N THR A 141 -8.10 -20.09 18.58
CA THR A 141 -9.43 -19.68 18.10
C THR A 141 -9.58 -18.16 18.03
N ARG A 142 -8.67 -17.44 18.66
CA ARG A 142 -8.58 -15.98 18.60
C ARG A 142 -7.73 -15.55 17.42
N PHE A 143 -8.14 -14.52 16.74
CA PHE A 143 -7.37 -13.90 15.70
C PHE A 143 -7.24 -12.38 15.91
N VAL A 144 -6.28 -11.79 15.25
CA VAL A 144 -6.09 -10.35 15.22
C VAL A 144 -6.62 -9.86 13.89
N ASP A 145 -7.57 -8.94 13.95
CA ASP A 145 -8.02 -8.13 12.84
C ASP A 145 -7.21 -6.82 12.85
N TYR A 146 -6.42 -6.61 11.82
CA TYR A 146 -5.66 -5.39 11.60
C TYR A 146 -6.30 -4.55 10.51
N ASN A 147 -6.80 -3.37 10.89
CA ASN A 147 -7.38 -2.43 9.96
C ASN A 147 -6.29 -1.60 9.27
N ALA A 148 -6.03 -1.87 7.99
CA ALA A 148 -5.01 -1.18 7.21
C ALA A 148 -5.31 0.32 6.96
N ASN A 149 -6.53 0.80 7.20
CA ASN A 149 -6.84 2.23 7.08
C ASN A 149 -6.50 3.01 8.35
N THR A 150 -6.84 2.43 9.54
CA THR A 150 -6.61 3.11 10.84
C THR A 150 -5.27 2.73 11.45
N LEU A 151 -4.62 1.69 10.93
CA LEU A 151 -3.39 1.10 11.46
C LEU A 151 -3.55 0.54 12.88
N GLU A 152 -4.77 0.12 13.21
CA GLU A 152 -5.13 -0.42 14.52
C GLU A 152 -5.39 -1.92 14.43
N SER A 153 -5.13 -2.63 15.51
CA SER A 153 -5.43 -4.05 15.63
C SER A 153 -6.45 -4.32 16.73
N LYS A 154 -7.38 -5.24 16.46
CA LYS A 154 -8.39 -5.72 17.41
C LYS A 154 -8.25 -7.23 17.55
N ASN A 155 -8.25 -7.73 18.79
CA ASN A 155 -8.40 -9.16 19.02
C ASN A 155 -9.85 -9.54 18.87
N VAL A 156 -10.13 -10.58 18.07
CA VAL A 156 -11.46 -11.09 17.80
C VAL A 156 -11.50 -12.57 18.18
N ASP A 157 -12.54 -12.99 18.89
CA ASP A 157 -12.79 -14.39 19.19
C ASP A 157 -13.70 -15.00 18.12
N PHE A 158 -13.26 -16.12 17.53
CA PHE A 158 -14.00 -16.77 16.44
C PHE A 158 -15.42 -17.16 16.81
N TYR A 159 -15.69 -17.41 18.08
CA TYR A 159 -17.03 -17.78 18.56
C TYR A 159 -17.99 -16.60 18.78
N ASN A 160 -17.50 -15.37 18.71
CA ASN A 160 -18.28 -14.15 18.94
C ASN A 160 -18.56 -13.34 17.67
N ILE A 161 -18.30 -13.90 16.49
CA ILE A 161 -18.48 -13.19 15.20
C ILE A 161 -19.96 -12.95 14.85
N GLU A 162 -20.90 -13.68 15.47
CA GLU A 162 -22.33 -13.58 15.12
C GLU A 162 -23.01 -12.29 15.60
N GLU A 163 -22.37 -11.48 16.46
CA GLU A 163 -23.01 -10.30 17.06
C GLU A 163 -22.58 -8.94 16.49
N ASP A 164 -21.52 -8.89 15.66
CA ASP A 164 -20.90 -7.59 15.26
C ASP A 164 -20.95 -7.28 13.74
N TYR A 165 -21.73 -8.04 12.92
CA TYR A 165 -21.88 -7.80 11.47
C TYR A 165 -23.33 -7.67 11.02
#